data_3fda596ef343557823cc60dc5f87819b
#
_entry.id   3fda596ef343557823cc60dc5f87819b
#
_cell.length_a   1.000
_cell.length_b   1.000
_cell.length_c   1.000
_cell.angle_alpha   90.00
_cell.angle_beta   90.00
_cell.angle_gamma   90.00
#
_symmetry.space_group_name_H-M   'P 1'
#
loop_
_entity.id
_entity.type
_entity.pdbx_description
1 polymer ?
#
loop_
_entity_poly.entity_id
_entity_poly.type
_entity_poly.pdbx_seq_one_letter_code
_entity_poly.pdbx_strand_id
1 'polypeptide(L)'
;MSISEIKSYLNNPNVNDFVNIADDKILKIEQDIRRLKQTKKVLEIKKNQLLKSSRVTDFEIEIVERQDEYLLVSNEPFVQYDVKEILEYLQQAWNIEQYKVGCGSYISIDKIKNNDFEHYDGLFISLQNKRYGKNVLLQS
;
A
#
# COMPACT_ATOMS: atom_id res chain seq x y z
N MET A 1 12.94 -20.86 -17.41
CA MET A 1 14.24 -21.28 -18.00
C MET A 1 14.37 -20.71 -19.39
N SER A 2 15.49 -20.11 -19.68
CA SER A 2 15.82 -19.68 -21.07
C SER A 2 16.32 -20.86 -21.89
N ILE A 3 16.27 -20.73 -23.23
CA ILE A 3 16.80 -21.78 -24.14
C ILE A 3 18.28 -22.00 -23.92
N SER A 4 19.05 -20.96 -23.57
CA SER A 4 20.47 -21.07 -23.26
C SER A 4 20.76 -21.88 -22.00
N GLU A 5 19.94 -21.73 -20.97
CA GLU A 5 20.03 -22.51 -19.71
C GLU A 5 19.74 -23.99 -19.97
N ILE A 6 18.72 -24.28 -20.78
CA ILE A 6 18.38 -25.66 -21.17
C ILE A 6 19.53 -26.30 -21.98
N LYS A 7 20.09 -25.58 -22.95
CA LYS A 7 21.23 -26.04 -23.75
C LYS A 7 22.45 -26.30 -22.90
N SER A 8 22.76 -25.42 -21.95
CA SER A 8 23.88 -25.59 -21.03
C SER A 8 23.72 -26.85 -20.17
N TYR A 9 22.51 -27.09 -19.66
CA TYR A 9 22.18 -28.29 -18.89
C TYR A 9 22.32 -29.56 -19.72
N LEU A 10 21.84 -29.58 -20.96
CA LEU A 10 21.89 -30.74 -21.83
C LEU A 10 23.32 -31.08 -22.29
N ASN A 11 24.19 -30.07 -22.42
CA ASN A 11 25.58 -30.28 -22.82
C ASN A 11 26.49 -30.76 -21.70
N ASN A 12 26.16 -30.47 -20.45
CA ASN A 12 26.90 -30.92 -19.27
C ASN A 12 25.95 -31.17 -18.11
N PRO A 13 25.22 -32.28 -18.11
CA PRO A 13 24.17 -32.57 -17.13
C PRO A 13 24.79 -32.81 -15.75
N ASN A 14 24.81 -31.74 -14.95
CA ASN A 14 25.14 -31.79 -13.54
C ASN A 14 23.86 -31.61 -12.72
N VAL A 15 23.49 -32.64 -11.98
CA VAL A 15 22.26 -32.64 -11.17
C VAL A 15 22.24 -31.49 -10.16
N ASN A 16 23.40 -31.19 -9.55
CA ASN A 16 23.49 -30.11 -8.57
C ASN A 16 23.28 -28.74 -9.22
N ASP A 17 23.81 -28.52 -10.43
CA ASP A 17 23.61 -27.27 -11.15
C ASP A 17 22.14 -27.08 -11.53
N PHE A 18 21.46 -28.15 -11.94
CA PHE A 18 20.04 -28.11 -12.23
C PHE A 18 19.21 -27.80 -10.97
N VAL A 19 19.52 -28.44 -9.85
CA VAL A 19 18.83 -28.21 -8.57
C VAL A 19 18.98 -26.74 -8.16
N ASN A 20 20.19 -26.16 -8.23
CA ASN A 20 20.43 -24.76 -7.90
C ASN A 20 19.64 -23.82 -8.81
N ILE A 21 19.63 -24.05 -10.12
CA ILE A 21 18.86 -23.25 -11.08
C ILE A 21 17.35 -23.38 -10.79
N ALA A 22 16.88 -24.58 -10.51
CA ALA A 22 15.48 -24.82 -10.18
C ALA A 22 15.06 -24.10 -8.90
N ASP A 23 15.88 -24.17 -7.84
CA ASP A 23 15.62 -23.48 -6.57
C ASP A 23 15.54 -21.96 -6.74
N ASP A 24 16.47 -21.37 -7.49
CA ASP A 24 16.46 -19.95 -7.80
C ASP A 24 15.19 -19.54 -8.58
N LYS A 25 14.80 -20.36 -9.55
CA LYS A 25 13.57 -20.12 -10.34
C LYS A 25 12.31 -20.25 -9.48
N ILE A 26 12.25 -21.25 -8.61
CA ILE A 26 11.13 -21.47 -7.69
C ILE A 26 11.00 -20.27 -6.75
N LEU A 27 12.11 -19.80 -6.17
CA LEU A 27 12.10 -18.63 -5.29
C LEU A 27 11.56 -17.38 -6.00
N LYS A 28 11.99 -17.16 -7.24
CA LYS A 28 11.53 -16.04 -8.06
C LYS A 28 10.03 -16.14 -8.37
N ILE A 29 9.55 -17.34 -8.71
CA ILE A 29 8.12 -17.59 -8.94
C ILE A 29 7.31 -17.32 -7.68
N GLU A 30 7.77 -17.76 -6.52
CA GLU A 30 7.09 -17.51 -5.25
C GLU A 30 7.02 -16.01 -4.91
N GLN A 31 8.07 -15.24 -5.22
CA GLN A 31 8.05 -13.78 -5.08
C GLN A 31 7.03 -13.14 -6.02
N ASP A 32 6.97 -13.58 -7.28
CA ASP A 32 6.00 -13.10 -8.26
C ASP A 32 4.56 -13.44 -7.86
N ILE A 33 4.32 -14.63 -7.33
CA ILE A 33 3.01 -15.03 -6.81
C ILE A 33 2.58 -14.11 -5.67
N ARG A 34 3.47 -13.82 -4.72
CA ARG A 34 3.17 -12.91 -3.60
C ARG A 34 2.84 -11.51 -4.12
N ARG A 35 3.63 -10.99 -5.04
CA ARG A 35 3.38 -9.67 -5.67
C ARG A 35 2.04 -9.64 -6.39
N LEU A 36 1.72 -10.65 -7.18
CA LEU A 36 0.45 -10.72 -7.90
C LEU A 36 -0.76 -10.83 -6.97
N LYS A 37 -0.65 -11.59 -5.88
CA LYS A 37 -1.71 -11.68 -4.86
C LYS A 37 -1.96 -10.32 -4.20
N GLN A 38 -0.92 -9.56 -3.89
CA GLN A 38 -1.04 -8.21 -3.33
C GLN A 38 -1.70 -7.26 -4.33
N THR A 39 -1.27 -7.29 -5.59
CA THR A 39 -1.85 -6.47 -6.66
C THR A 39 -3.33 -6.80 -6.87
N LYS A 40 -3.69 -8.08 -6.90
CA LYS A 40 -5.09 -8.51 -6.98
C LYS A 40 -5.92 -7.92 -5.84
N LYS A 41 -5.43 -8.02 -4.60
CA LYS A 41 -6.13 -7.48 -3.42
C LYS A 41 -6.37 -5.97 -3.52
N VAL A 42 -5.37 -5.21 -3.97
CA VAL A 42 -5.51 -3.76 -4.19
C VAL A 42 -6.57 -3.46 -5.23
N LEU A 43 -6.59 -4.20 -6.34
CA LEU A 43 -7.59 -4.04 -7.39
C LEU A 43 -9.00 -4.38 -6.91
N GLU A 44 -9.17 -5.43 -6.11
CA GLU A 44 -10.46 -5.80 -5.52
C GLU A 44 -10.99 -4.71 -4.60
N ILE A 45 -10.12 -4.13 -3.76
CA ILE A 45 -10.49 -3.02 -2.88
C ILE A 45 -10.93 -1.80 -3.70
N LYS A 46 -10.14 -1.40 -4.69
CA LYS A 46 -10.47 -0.27 -5.57
C LYS A 46 -11.77 -0.49 -6.33
N LYS A 47 -11.97 -1.67 -6.88
CA LYS A 47 -13.24 -2.05 -7.52
C LYS A 47 -14.42 -1.87 -6.57
N ASN A 48 -14.32 -2.39 -5.35
CA ASN A 48 -15.39 -2.29 -4.37
C ASN A 48 -15.67 -0.84 -3.94
N GLN A 49 -14.62 -0.03 -3.78
CA GLN A 49 -14.75 1.41 -3.49
C GLN A 49 -15.50 2.13 -4.62
N LEU A 50 -15.14 1.88 -5.87
CA LEU A 50 -15.82 2.48 -7.03
C LEU A 50 -17.28 2.04 -7.15
N LEU A 51 -17.57 0.75 -6.95
CA LEU A 51 -18.93 0.24 -6.96
C LEU A 51 -19.78 0.85 -5.83
N LYS A 52 -19.18 1.06 -4.66
CA LYS A 52 -19.86 1.72 -3.54
C LYS A 52 -20.14 3.18 -3.85
N SER A 53 -19.15 3.92 -4.35
CA SER A 53 -19.30 5.34 -4.67
C SER A 53 -20.31 5.59 -5.80
N SER A 54 -20.44 4.69 -6.77
CA SER A 54 -21.42 4.80 -7.85
C SER A 54 -22.89 4.66 -7.40
N ARG A 55 -23.11 4.17 -6.18
CA ARG A 55 -24.47 3.98 -5.60
C ARG A 55 -24.87 5.11 -4.66
N VAL A 56 -23.96 6.02 -4.37
CA VAL A 56 -24.23 7.16 -3.47
C VAL A 56 -25.03 8.21 -4.23
N THR A 57 -26.10 8.68 -3.60
CA THR A 57 -26.89 9.79 -4.10
C THR A 57 -26.26 11.11 -3.65
N ASP A 58 -26.21 12.11 -4.51
CA ASP A 58 -25.67 13.42 -4.17
C ASP A 58 -26.44 14.02 -2.98
N PHE A 59 -25.69 14.62 -2.06
CA PHE A 59 -26.21 15.24 -0.82
C PHE A 59 -26.88 14.29 0.20
N GLU A 60 -26.74 13.00 0.04
CA GLU A 60 -27.17 12.03 1.05
C GLU A 60 -26.15 11.94 2.17
N ILE A 61 -26.61 12.03 3.42
CA ILE A 61 -25.79 11.86 4.61
C ILE A 61 -26.10 10.48 5.21
N GLU A 62 -25.10 9.62 5.27
CA GLU A 62 -25.21 8.30 5.87
C GLU A 62 -24.31 8.22 7.11
N ILE A 63 -24.86 7.70 8.20
CA ILE A 63 -24.08 7.36 9.40
C ILE A 63 -23.72 5.89 9.30
N VAL A 64 -22.41 5.61 9.20
CA VAL A 64 -21.90 4.25 9.07
C VAL A 64 -21.13 3.87 10.33
N GLU A 65 -21.57 2.78 10.98
CA GLU A 65 -20.81 2.13 12.04
C GLU A 65 -19.68 1.32 11.43
N ARG A 66 -18.43 1.56 11.85
CA ARG A 66 -17.26 0.81 11.40
C ARG A 66 -16.61 0.10 12.56
N GLN A 67 -16.00 -1.05 12.26
CA GLN A 67 -15.10 -1.69 13.22
C GLN A 67 -13.83 -0.86 13.37
N ASP A 68 -13.11 -1.06 14.46
CA ASP A 68 -11.83 -0.39 14.73
C ASP A 68 -10.87 -0.58 13.55
N GLU A 69 -10.39 0.52 13.01
CA GLU A 69 -9.40 0.55 11.93
C GLU A 69 -8.05 1.00 12.51
N TYR A 70 -6.99 0.39 12.01
CA TYR A 70 -5.62 0.83 12.32
C TYR A 70 -5.19 1.86 11.28
N LEU A 71 -4.73 3.00 11.74
CA LEU A 71 -4.22 4.06 10.89
C LEU A 71 -2.71 4.20 11.07
N LEU A 72 -2.00 4.29 9.96
CA LEU A 72 -0.64 4.79 9.94
C LEU A 72 -0.72 6.29 9.69
N VAL A 73 -0.20 7.06 10.61
CA VAL A 73 -0.33 8.51 10.62
C VAL A 73 1.04 9.16 10.47
N SER A 74 1.16 10.15 9.60
CA SER A 74 2.29 11.06 9.54
C SER A 74 1.95 12.33 10.30
N ASN A 75 2.86 12.81 11.14
CA ASN A 75 2.73 14.08 11.85
C ASN A 75 3.46 15.23 11.11
N GLU A 76 3.55 15.14 9.79
CA GLU A 76 4.13 16.20 8.96
C GLU A 76 3.04 17.19 8.54
N PRO A 77 3.00 18.39 9.14
CA PRO A 77 2.02 19.41 8.77
C PRO A 77 2.24 19.88 7.33
N PHE A 78 1.18 20.17 6.62
CA PHE A 78 1.23 20.68 5.27
C PHE A 78 0.04 21.57 4.93
N VAL A 79 0.19 22.37 3.88
CA VAL A 79 -0.92 23.10 3.26
C VAL A 79 -1.43 22.35 2.04
N GLN A 80 -2.66 22.60 1.68
CA GLN A 80 -3.37 21.87 0.61
C GLN A 80 -2.59 21.77 -0.72
N TYR A 81 -1.72 22.73 -1.00
CA TYR A 81 -0.96 22.78 -2.27
C TYR A 81 0.26 21.84 -2.29
N ASP A 82 0.72 21.39 -1.14
CA ASP A 82 1.95 20.59 -1.00
C ASP A 82 1.66 19.07 -0.96
N VAL A 83 0.40 18.68 -1.14
CA VAL A 83 -0.05 17.28 -0.99
C VAL A 83 0.75 16.32 -1.89
N LYS A 84 1.08 16.74 -3.10
CA LYS A 84 1.81 15.87 -4.04
C LYS A 84 3.20 15.53 -3.54
N GLU A 85 3.95 16.52 -3.10
CA GLU A 85 5.32 16.35 -2.59
C GLU A 85 5.35 15.50 -1.33
N ILE A 86 4.38 15.72 -0.44
CA ILE A 86 4.26 14.96 0.79
C ILE A 86 3.87 13.51 0.53
N LEU A 87 2.97 13.26 -0.43
CA LEU A 87 2.62 11.91 -0.83
C LEU A 87 3.81 11.15 -1.43
N GLU A 88 4.62 11.80 -2.25
CA GLU A 88 5.83 11.21 -2.82
C GLU A 88 6.86 10.90 -1.72
N TYR A 89 7.04 11.80 -0.76
CA TYR A 89 7.90 11.59 0.40
C TYR A 89 7.43 10.40 1.26
N LEU A 90 6.17 10.36 1.61
CA LEU A 90 5.59 9.30 2.44
C LEU A 90 5.59 7.95 1.74
N GLN A 91 5.40 7.94 0.42
CA GLN A 91 5.51 6.73 -0.39
C GLN A 91 6.89 6.10 -0.29
N GLN A 92 7.94 6.93 -0.33
CA GLN A 92 9.32 6.48 -0.19
C GLN A 92 9.65 6.08 1.25
N ALA A 93 9.24 6.90 2.22
CA ALA A 93 9.53 6.69 3.64
C ALA A 93 8.83 5.45 4.21
N TRP A 94 7.60 5.22 3.82
CA TRP A 94 6.82 4.09 4.34
C TRP A 94 7.03 2.81 3.54
N ASN A 95 7.51 2.89 2.29
CA ASN A 95 7.70 1.75 1.40
C ASN A 95 6.50 0.79 1.37
N ILE A 96 5.30 1.34 1.46
CA ILE A 96 4.04 0.60 1.57
C ILE A 96 3.25 0.80 0.29
N GLU A 97 2.99 -0.27 -0.43
CA GLU A 97 2.11 -0.20 -1.60
C GLU A 97 0.64 0.10 -1.25
N GLN A 98 0.29 0.03 0.03
CA GLN A 98 -1.07 0.24 0.51
C GLN A 98 -1.59 1.67 0.32
N TYR A 99 -0.72 2.67 0.13
CA TYR A 99 -1.14 4.01 -0.25
C TYR A 99 -1.98 4.01 -1.54
N LYS A 100 -1.81 3.00 -2.39
CA LYS A 100 -2.63 2.80 -3.60
C LYS A 100 -4.10 2.51 -3.29
N VAL A 101 -4.40 2.06 -2.10
CA VAL A 101 -5.77 1.81 -1.62
C VAL A 101 -6.48 3.09 -1.25
N GLY A 102 -5.74 4.09 -0.87
CA GLY A 102 -6.23 5.41 -0.48
C GLY A 102 -5.49 5.93 0.75
N CYS A 103 -5.29 7.22 0.75
CA CYS A 103 -4.80 7.97 1.89
C CYS A 103 -5.79 9.10 2.18
N GLY A 104 -5.74 9.61 3.39
CA GLY A 104 -6.49 10.78 3.80
C GLY A 104 -5.59 11.79 4.49
N SER A 105 -6.09 12.98 4.64
CA SER A 105 -5.50 14.01 5.49
C SER A 105 -6.32 14.18 6.76
N TYR A 106 -5.71 14.68 7.81
CA TYR A 106 -6.42 14.99 9.03
C TYR A 106 -6.06 16.39 9.53
N ILE A 107 -7.00 16.96 10.26
CA ILE A 107 -6.91 18.27 10.84
C ILE A 107 -7.43 18.24 12.27
N SER A 108 -6.80 18.95 13.19
CA SER A 108 -7.22 19.00 14.58
C SER A 108 -8.53 19.75 14.77
N ILE A 109 -9.29 19.35 15.78
CA ILE A 109 -10.55 20.01 16.12
C ILE A 109 -10.32 21.48 16.48
N ASP A 110 -9.20 21.84 17.07
CA ASP A 110 -8.89 23.23 17.43
C ASP A 110 -8.71 24.11 16.19
N LYS A 111 -8.07 23.60 15.14
CA LYS A 111 -7.99 24.31 13.85
C LYS A 111 -9.38 24.50 13.23
N ILE A 112 -10.22 23.48 13.26
CA ILE A 112 -11.60 23.55 12.78
C ILE A 112 -12.38 24.64 13.54
N LYS A 113 -12.27 24.69 14.86
CA LYS A 113 -12.91 25.72 15.72
C LYS A 113 -12.42 27.15 15.38
N ASN A 114 -11.18 27.27 14.93
CA ASN A 114 -10.58 28.55 14.53
C ASN A 114 -10.81 28.88 13.04
N ASN A 115 -11.65 28.12 12.34
CA ASN A 115 -11.92 28.24 10.91
C ASN A 115 -10.67 28.09 10.02
N ASP A 116 -9.67 27.37 10.49
CA ASP A 116 -8.48 27.01 9.71
C ASP A 116 -8.70 25.66 9.04
N PHE A 117 -9.04 25.67 7.78
CA PHE A 117 -9.29 24.47 6.96
C PHE A 117 -8.19 24.21 5.93
N GLU A 118 -7.16 25.04 5.88
CA GLU A 118 -6.09 24.95 4.88
C GLU A 118 -4.83 24.27 5.40
N HIS A 119 -4.60 24.30 6.73
CA HIS A 119 -3.41 23.74 7.36
C HIS A 119 -3.71 22.39 7.98
N TYR A 120 -3.30 21.33 7.29
CA TYR A 120 -3.45 19.95 7.74
C TYR A 120 -2.36 19.57 8.74
N ASP A 121 -2.70 18.71 9.69
CA ASP A 121 -1.74 18.20 10.68
C ASP A 121 -0.94 17.00 10.17
N GLY A 122 -1.44 16.32 9.16
CA GLY A 122 -0.73 15.23 8.52
C GLY A 122 -1.61 14.39 7.60
N LEU A 123 -1.01 13.30 7.14
CA LEU A 123 -1.65 12.30 6.29
C LEU A 123 -1.84 10.99 7.05
N PHE A 124 -2.79 10.19 6.62
CA PHE A 124 -2.98 8.84 7.14
C PHE A 124 -3.26 7.83 6.04
N ILE A 125 -2.93 6.57 6.31
CA ILE A 125 -3.34 5.42 5.51
C ILE A 125 -4.06 4.43 6.43
N SER A 126 -5.14 3.84 5.92
CA SER A 126 -5.82 2.75 6.62
C SER A 126 -5.04 1.44 6.43
N LEU A 127 -4.73 0.77 7.52
CA LEU A 127 -4.01 -0.50 7.53
C LEU A 127 -4.98 -1.66 7.73
N GLN A 128 -4.87 -2.66 6.86
CA GLN A 128 -5.70 -3.86 6.95
C GLN A 128 -5.27 -4.82 8.06
N ASN A 129 -4.07 -4.66 8.62
CA ASN A 129 -3.49 -5.56 9.61
C ASN A 129 -2.65 -4.83 10.65
N LYS A 130 -2.83 -5.21 11.91
CA LYS A 130 -2.06 -4.73 13.07
C LYS A 130 -0.52 -4.91 12.96
N ARG A 131 -0.07 -5.82 12.09
CA ARG A 131 1.36 -6.16 11.93
C ARG A 131 2.21 -5.01 11.40
N TYR A 132 1.64 -4.10 10.62
CA TYR A 132 2.36 -2.95 10.08
C TYR A 132 2.56 -1.83 11.10
N GLY A 133 1.64 -1.68 12.07
CA GLY A 133 1.74 -0.64 13.10
C GLY A 133 2.91 -0.83 14.09
N LYS A 134 3.35 -2.07 14.32
CA LYS A 134 4.48 -2.33 15.23
C LYS A 134 5.84 -1.95 14.65
N ASN A 135 6.02 -2.01 13.33
CA ASN A 135 7.30 -1.71 12.69
C ASN A 135 7.49 -0.22 12.39
N VAL A 136 6.43 0.56 12.36
CA VAL A 136 6.46 1.98 12.01
C VAL A 136 6.51 2.89 13.23
N LEU A 137 5.95 2.46 14.36
CA LEU A 137 6.08 3.17 15.65
C LEU A 137 7.52 3.17 16.20
N LEU A 138 8.41 2.36 15.64
CA LEU A 138 9.83 2.29 16.03
C LEU A 138 10.75 3.20 15.19
N GLN A 139 10.21 3.91 14.18
CA GLN A 139 10.96 4.83 13.33
C GLN A 139 10.53 6.30 13.48
N SER A 140 9.67 6.58 14.41
CA SER A 140 9.31 7.96 14.76
C SER A 140 10.32 8.57 15.73
#